data_5daf3c0850edfb989f94167acc19527c
#
_entry.id   5daf3c0850edfb989f94167acc19527c
#
_cell.length_a   1.000
_cell.length_b   1.000
_cell.length_c   1.000
_cell.angle_alpha   90.00
_cell.angle_beta   90.00
_cell.angle_gamma   90.00
#
_symmetry.space_group_name_H-M   'P 1'
#
loop_
_entity.id
_entity.type
_entity.pdbx_description
1 polymer ?
#
loop_
_entity_poly.entity_id
_entity_poly.type
_entity_poly.pdbx_seq_one_letter_code
_entity_poly.pdbx_strand_id
1 'polypeptide(L)'
;MLNSILNFIIKKPTWSLIAFLIIVCSSVLQIQNFSLDASSESLSLEGDNNLELYFATQETFGSDESLVISYSVKDGTILSKDQIISLRSFRDDLLELEGINSVVSILDVSLFQSPPLSLVELASEVYTIDNGKADQSLISNEFKNSPLYSNNLVSADLKTTALLIPLANDDPRIIIDDEVLRLLIEKIRLTMDAYRDEATLYLGGVPMIRNDVIDFIKSDLVVFSLAVILTMTIMLTILFRKIRWVLIPITISVIGALFMTGLISSIGWKVTVISSNFFSLLLVMTLSVIIHLVVRYREISNQNLDQNNSETIRQTLNQMIRPCLYTVITTIAAFASLTASHVQPVIDFGLMMSIGVTVAFVLSFIGFTIFMMLLKKPKSSQESKKSFALKKLALMADKKGKSIILSCTVVALISTFGLSKLSVENSFINYFKKDKIGRAHV
;
A
#
# COMPACT_ATOMS: atom_id res chain seq x y z
N MET A 1 31.91 -5.02 -18.24
CA MET A 1 31.25 -3.70 -18.15
C MET A 1 31.39 -3.11 -16.74
N LEU A 2 30.88 -3.73 -15.67
CA LEU A 2 30.95 -3.20 -14.30
C LEU A 2 32.37 -2.86 -13.85
N ASN A 3 33.36 -3.75 -14.06
CA ASN A 3 34.78 -3.50 -13.72
C ASN A 3 35.36 -2.26 -14.44
N SER A 4 34.95 -2.01 -15.67
CA SER A 4 35.40 -0.81 -16.43
C SER A 4 34.84 0.47 -15.81
N ILE A 5 33.57 0.45 -15.42
CA ILE A 5 32.90 1.56 -14.72
C ILE A 5 33.57 1.82 -13.37
N LEU A 6 33.79 0.78 -12.57
CA LEU A 6 34.44 0.91 -11.26
C LEU A 6 35.88 1.45 -11.39
N ASN A 7 36.63 1.03 -12.39
CA ASN A 7 37.97 1.57 -12.67
C ASN A 7 37.92 3.06 -13.08
N PHE A 8 36.89 3.47 -13.82
CA PHE A 8 36.71 4.88 -14.17
C PHE A 8 36.39 5.73 -12.93
N ILE A 9 35.51 5.23 -12.04
CA ILE A 9 35.15 5.89 -10.78
C ILE A 9 36.38 6.08 -9.90
N ILE A 10 37.25 5.07 -9.78
CA ILE A 10 38.49 5.16 -9.01
C ILE A 10 39.41 6.24 -9.57
N LYS A 11 39.47 6.42 -10.91
CA LYS A 11 40.32 7.44 -11.55
C LYS A 11 39.77 8.86 -11.46
N LYS A 12 38.43 9.03 -11.52
CA LYS A 12 37.74 10.34 -11.56
C LYS A 12 36.53 10.38 -10.62
N PRO A 13 36.73 10.32 -9.28
CA PRO A 13 35.63 10.15 -8.32
C PRO A 13 34.68 11.34 -8.28
N THR A 14 35.16 12.59 -8.48
CA THR A 14 34.32 13.80 -8.48
C THR A 14 33.37 13.85 -9.66
N TRP A 15 33.87 13.56 -10.86
CA TRP A 15 33.03 13.48 -12.05
C TRP A 15 32.01 12.34 -11.98
N SER A 16 32.43 11.22 -11.38
CA SER A 16 31.53 10.10 -11.16
C SER A 16 30.42 10.42 -10.15
N LEU A 17 30.72 11.21 -9.10
CA LEU A 17 29.71 11.72 -8.17
C LEU A 17 28.70 12.62 -8.88
N ILE A 18 29.17 13.57 -9.69
CA ILE A 18 28.29 14.49 -10.44
C ILE A 18 27.36 13.68 -11.36
N ALA A 19 27.92 12.76 -12.15
CA ALA A 19 27.11 11.91 -13.03
C ALA A 19 26.10 11.05 -12.24
N PHE A 20 26.52 10.46 -11.12
CA PHE A 20 25.65 9.68 -10.23
C PHE A 20 24.50 10.53 -9.67
N LEU A 21 24.80 11.74 -9.20
CA LEU A 21 23.77 12.66 -8.70
C LEU A 21 22.80 13.10 -9.80
N ILE A 22 23.28 13.40 -11.01
CA ILE A 22 22.40 13.75 -12.13
C ILE A 22 21.44 12.63 -12.45
N ILE A 23 21.92 11.38 -12.52
CA ILE A 23 21.10 10.20 -12.81
C ILE A 23 20.06 9.99 -11.68
N VAL A 24 20.48 10.10 -10.42
CA VAL A 24 19.57 9.96 -9.28
C VAL A 24 18.54 11.09 -9.27
N CYS A 25 18.96 12.34 -9.42
CA CYS A 25 18.04 13.49 -9.45
C CYS A 25 17.02 13.38 -10.59
N SER A 26 17.46 12.98 -11.79
CA SER A 26 16.54 12.79 -12.93
C SER A 26 15.49 11.72 -12.64
N SER A 27 15.87 10.64 -11.94
CA SER A 27 14.93 9.61 -11.53
C SER A 27 13.98 10.11 -10.42
N VAL A 28 14.51 10.84 -9.42
CA VAL A 28 13.69 11.39 -8.32
C VAL A 28 12.65 12.40 -8.84
N LEU A 29 12.97 13.17 -9.88
CA LEU A 29 12.00 14.08 -10.50
C LEU A 29 10.78 13.33 -11.09
N GLN A 30 10.95 12.08 -11.49
CA GLN A 30 9.84 11.26 -12.00
C GLN A 30 8.90 10.73 -10.90
N ILE A 31 9.27 10.85 -9.62
CA ILE A 31 8.41 10.41 -8.50
C ILE A 31 7.06 11.17 -8.49
N GLN A 32 7.02 12.37 -9.10
CA GLN A 32 5.75 13.10 -9.26
C GLN A 32 4.70 12.31 -10.05
N ASN A 33 5.13 11.40 -10.92
CA ASN A 33 4.27 10.53 -11.70
C ASN A 33 4.00 9.17 -11.00
N PHE A 34 4.37 9.05 -9.71
CA PHE A 34 4.15 7.84 -8.95
C PHE A 34 2.66 7.62 -8.72
N SER A 35 2.13 6.51 -9.19
CA SER A 35 0.73 6.14 -9.09
C SER A 35 0.55 4.82 -8.34
N LEU A 36 -0.51 4.78 -7.54
CA LEU A 36 -0.95 3.61 -6.82
C LEU A 36 -2.18 3.03 -7.52
N ASP A 37 -2.34 1.73 -7.48
CA ASP A 37 -3.52 1.04 -7.97
C ASP A 37 -4.14 0.24 -6.84
N ALA A 38 -5.31 0.67 -6.39
CA ALA A 38 -6.11 0.00 -5.38
C ALA A 38 -7.49 -0.40 -5.95
N SER A 39 -7.60 -0.48 -7.28
CA SER A 39 -8.81 -0.96 -7.94
C SER A 39 -9.09 -2.43 -7.59
N SER A 40 -10.36 -2.81 -7.59
CA SER A 40 -10.76 -4.20 -7.39
C SER A 40 -10.26 -5.09 -8.53
N GLU A 41 -10.16 -4.53 -9.74
CA GLU A 41 -9.65 -5.20 -10.93
C GLU A 41 -8.17 -5.56 -10.78
N SER A 42 -7.40 -4.74 -10.07
CA SER A 42 -5.98 -5.02 -9.80
C SER A 42 -5.75 -6.30 -9.00
N LEU A 43 -6.79 -6.83 -8.33
CA LEU A 43 -6.74 -8.07 -7.55
C LEU A 43 -7.25 -9.28 -8.31
N SER A 44 -7.70 -9.10 -9.56
CA SER A 44 -8.24 -10.17 -10.41
C SER A 44 -7.16 -11.12 -10.91
N LEU A 45 -7.61 -12.30 -11.38
CA LEU A 45 -6.73 -13.29 -12.00
C LEU A 45 -6.41 -12.87 -13.43
N GLU A 46 -5.16 -13.11 -13.85
CA GLU A 46 -4.74 -12.91 -15.24
C GLU A 46 -5.54 -13.82 -16.18
N GLY A 47 -6.17 -13.25 -17.23
CA GLY A 47 -6.93 -14.00 -18.23
C GLY A 47 -8.30 -14.49 -17.76
N ASP A 48 -8.92 -13.84 -16.76
CA ASP A 48 -10.29 -14.16 -16.37
C ASP A 48 -11.29 -13.64 -17.42
N ASN A 49 -11.95 -14.58 -18.11
CA ASN A 49 -12.97 -14.27 -19.12
C ASN A 49 -14.18 -13.50 -18.53
N ASN A 50 -14.46 -13.65 -17.23
CA ASN A 50 -15.54 -12.93 -16.57
C ASN A 50 -15.20 -11.44 -16.43
N LEU A 51 -13.92 -11.12 -16.28
CA LEU A 51 -13.45 -9.74 -16.21
C LEU A 51 -13.62 -9.02 -17.56
N GLU A 52 -13.33 -9.71 -18.68
CA GLU A 52 -13.59 -9.17 -20.02
C GLU A 52 -15.10 -8.91 -20.24
N LEU A 53 -15.94 -9.84 -19.80
CA LEU A 53 -17.40 -9.66 -19.86
C LEU A 53 -17.86 -8.49 -18.98
N TYR A 54 -17.28 -8.34 -17.79
CA TYR A 54 -17.56 -7.23 -16.87
C TYR A 54 -17.24 -5.88 -17.52
N PHE A 55 -16.06 -5.71 -18.11
CA PHE A 55 -15.70 -4.48 -18.80
C PHE A 55 -16.57 -4.21 -20.03
N ALA A 56 -16.88 -5.23 -20.83
CA ALA A 56 -17.80 -5.08 -21.98
C ALA A 56 -19.20 -4.65 -21.51
N THR A 57 -19.64 -5.13 -20.35
CA THR A 57 -20.92 -4.74 -19.77
C THR A 57 -20.87 -3.29 -19.28
N GLN A 58 -19.79 -2.88 -18.61
CA GLN A 58 -19.61 -1.48 -18.18
C GLN A 58 -19.54 -0.51 -19.38
N GLU A 59 -18.86 -0.91 -20.46
CA GLU A 59 -18.77 -0.11 -21.68
C GLU A 59 -20.15 0.10 -22.32
N THR A 60 -21.01 -0.92 -22.25
CA THR A 60 -22.34 -0.90 -22.87
C THR A 60 -23.38 -0.17 -22.02
N PHE A 61 -23.37 -0.39 -20.72
CA PHE A 61 -24.42 0.05 -19.78
C PHE A 61 -23.98 1.18 -18.84
N GLY A 62 -22.71 1.58 -18.88
CA GLY A 62 -22.10 2.50 -17.92
C GLY A 62 -21.59 1.78 -16.67
N SER A 63 -20.84 2.49 -15.84
CA SER A 63 -20.42 2.00 -14.53
C SER A 63 -21.55 2.19 -13.51
N ASP A 64 -21.73 1.22 -12.62
CA ASP A 64 -22.64 1.27 -11.48
C ASP A 64 -21.92 1.69 -10.17
N GLU A 65 -20.73 2.28 -10.29
CA GLU A 65 -20.00 2.77 -9.14
C GLU A 65 -20.79 3.82 -8.36
N SER A 66 -21.04 3.54 -7.10
CA SER A 66 -21.78 4.41 -6.19
C SER A 66 -21.14 4.47 -4.82
N LEU A 67 -21.30 5.63 -4.18
CA LEU A 67 -21.09 5.74 -2.74
C LEU A 67 -22.40 5.45 -2.02
N VAL A 68 -22.29 4.83 -0.85
CA VAL A 68 -23.44 4.45 -0.03
C VAL A 68 -23.26 5.05 1.36
N ILE A 69 -24.22 5.84 1.82
CA ILE A 69 -24.24 6.33 3.20
C ILE A 69 -25.33 5.59 3.96
N SER A 70 -24.95 4.88 5.01
CA SER A 70 -25.89 4.30 5.96
C SER A 70 -26.25 5.36 6.98
N TYR A 71 -27.54 5.67 7.11
CA TYR A 71 -28.10 6.61 8.07
C TYR A 71 -28.95 5.84 9.09
N SER A 72 -28.46 5.71 10.33
CA SER A 72 -29.15 5.00 11.41
C SER A 72 -29.58 5.98 12.48
N VAL A 73 -30.90 6.05 12.73
CA VAL A 73 -31.44 6.92 13.78
C VAL A 73 -31.09 6.38 15.15
N LYS A 74 -30.78 7.27 16.09
CA LYS A 74 -30.47 6.90 17.49
C LYS A 74 -31.73 6.48 18.25
N ASP A 75 -32.83 7.19 18.03
CA ASP A 75 -34.10 6.95 18.69
C ASP A 75 -35.26 6.97 17.71
N GLY A 76 -36.26 6.13 17.93
CA GLY A 76 -37.48 6.08 17.11
C GLY A 76 -37.31 5.33 15.78
N THR A 77 -37.95 5.81 14.75
CA THR A 77 -37.91 5.25 13.38
C THR A 77 -37.57 6.34 12.36
N ILE A 78 -36.96 5.94 11.24
CA ILE A 78 -36.58 6.84 10.14
C ILE A 78 -37.79 7.54 9.52
N LEU A 79 -38.99 7.01 9.67
CA LEU A 79 -40.23 7.57 9.14
C LEU A 79 -40.87 8.59 10.07
N SER A 80 -40.30 8.92 11.24
CA SER A 80 -40.80 10.01 12.09
C SER A 80 -40.59 11.36 11.41
N LYS A 81 -41.47 12.33 11.68
CA LYS A 81 -41.44 13.66 11.02
C LYS A 81 -40.07 14.34 11.16
N ASP A 82 -39.54 14.31 12.37
CA ASP A 82 -38.25 14.98 12.66
C ASP A 82 -37.10 14.33 11.90
N GLN A 83 -37.12 13.01 11.82
CA GLN A 83 -36.08 12.26 11.09
C GLN A 83 -36.17 12.40 9.57
N ILE A 84 -37.40 12.51 9.03
CA ILE A 84 -37.62 12.82 7.61
C ILE A 84 -37.10 14.23 7.27
N ILE A 85 -37.29 15.21 8.16
CA ILE A 85 -36.80 16.59 7.96
C ILE A 85 -35.27 16.57 8.00
N SER A 86 -34.67 15.92 9.00
CA SER A 86 -33.21 15.81 9.11
C SER A 86 -32.59 15.07 7.90
N LEU A 87 -33.18 13.95 7.50
CA LEU A 87 -32.73 13.19 6.32
C LEU A 87 -32.83 14.03 5.03
N ARG A 88 -33.90 14.83 4.89
CA ARG A 88 -34.06 15.74 3.74
C ARG A 88 -32.98 16.82 3.74
N SER A 89 -32.73 17.48 4.86
CA SER A 89 -31.69 18.48 4.97
C SER A 89 -30.29 17.85 4.66
N PHE A 90 -30.03 16.67 5.19
CA PHE A 90 -28.78 15.97 4.91
C PHE A 90 -28.62 15.60 3.42
N ARG A 91 -29.68 15.10 2.77
CA ARG A 91 -29.67 14.82 1.32
C ARG A 91 -29.42 16.09 0.51
N ASP A 92 -30.10 17.18 0.87
CA ASP A 92 -30.00 18.44 0.15
C ASP A 92 -28.60 19.07 0.30
N ASP A 93 -28.00 19.01 1.50
CA ASP A 93 -26.58 19.40 1.72
C ASP A 93 -25.61 18.57 0.90
N LEU A 94 -25.89 17.27 0.71
CA LEU A 94 -25.07 16.41 -0.16
C LEU A 94 -25.21 16.82 -1.62
N LEU A 95 -26.39 17.19 -2.08
CA LEU A 95 -26.65 17.65 -3.45
C LEU A 95 -25.98 19.00 -3.76
N GLU A 96 -25.69 19.83 -2.74
CA GLU A 96 -24.95 21.08 -2.92
C GLU A 96 -23.43 20.85 -3.16
N LEU A 97 -22.94 19.66 -2.93
CA LEU A 97 -21.51 19.33 -3.14
C LEU A 97 -21.22 19.22 -4.64
N GLU A 98 -20.20 19.94 -5.09
CA GLU A 98 -19.70 19.82 -6.46
C GLU A 98 -19.26 18.39 -6.77
N GLY A 99 -19.83 17.79 -7.80
CA GLY A 99 -19.58 16.41 -8.21
C GLY A 99 -20.65 15.42 -7.76
N ILE A 100 -21.73 15.88 -7.09
CA ILE A 100 -22.91 15.06 -6.76
C ILE A 100 -24.14 15.68 -7.47
N ASN A 101 -24.70 14.94 -8.42
CA ASN A 101 -25.88 15.38 -9.18
C ASN A 101 -27.16 14.67 -8.74
N SER A 102 -27.03 13.52 -8.09
CA SER A 102 -28.18 12.78 -7.59
C SER A 102 -27.86 12.04 -6.30
N VAL A 103 -28.82 11.99 -5.41
CA VAL A 103 -28.81 11.20 -4.18
C VAL A 103 -30.13 10.46 -4.10
N VAL A 104 -30.10 9.14 -4.13
CA VAL A 104 -31.28 8.29 -4.02
C VAL A 104 -31.46 7.85 -2.58
N SER A 105 -32.58 8.17 -1.99
CA SER A 105 -32.92 7.82 -0.60
C SER A 105 -34.39 7.33 -0.52
N ILE A 106 -34.84 7.00 0.69
CA ILE A 106 -36.24 6.66 0.92
C ILE A 106 -37.21 7.83 0.57
N LEU A 107 -36.70 9.06 0.47
CA LEU A 107 -37.50 10.23 0.11
C LEU A 107 -37.86 10.23 -1.36
N ASP A 108 -36.99 9.65 -2.21
CA ASP A 108 -37.02 9.80 -3.66
C ASP A 108 -37.58 8.57 -4.38
N VAL A 109 -37.60 7.42 -3.70
CA VAL A 109 -38.04 6.16 -4.33
C VAL A 109 -39.55 6.13 -4.54
N SER A 110 -39.95 5.46 -5.64
CA SER A 110 -41.35 5.32 -6.02
C SER A 110 -42.08 4.37 -5.07
N LEU A 111 -43.20 4.78 -4.53
CA LEU A 111 -44.08 3.99 -3.72
C LEU A 111 -45.24 3.42 -4.54
N PHE A 112 -45.44 2.11 -4.51
CA PHE A 112 -46.41 1.42 -5.35
C PHE A 112 -47.68 0.98 -4.59
N GLN A 113 -47.60 0.93 -3.26
CA GLN A 113 -48.66 0.45 -2.38
C GLN A 113 -49.09 1.50 -1.34
N SER A 114 -48.67 2.74 -1.50
CA SER A 114 -48.93 3.81 -0.55
C SER A 114 -49.53 5.08 -1.20
N PRO A 115 -50.76 5.03 -1.75
CA PRO A 115 -51.75 3.95 -1.84
C PRO A 115 -51.47 2.94 -2.95
N PRO A 116 -52.16 1.79 -3.01
CA PRO A 116 -52.06 0.84 -4.10
C PRO A 116 -52.48 1.51 -5.43
N LEU A 117 -51.59 1.49 -6.41
CA LEU A 117 -51.75 2.12 -7.70
C LEU A 117 -52.06 1.11 -8.78
N SER A 118 -52.95 1.48 -9.73
CA SER A 118 -53.14 0.71 -10.96
C SER A 118 -51.94 0.88 -11.92
N LEU A 119 -51.76 -0.04 -12.88
CA LEU A 119 -50.71 0.06 -13.88
C LEU A 119 -50.76 1.34 -14.72
N VAL A 120 -51.99 1.92 -14.90
CA VAL A 120 -52.17 3.16 -15.64
C VAL A 120 -51.72 4.37 -14.81
N GLU A 121 -52.02 4.37 -13.53
CA GLU A 121 -51.58 5.42 -12.59
C GLU A 121 -50.07 5.40 -12.41
N LEU A 122 -49.47 4.23 -12.29
CA LEU A 122 -48.01 4.04 -12.25
C LEU A 122 -47.28 4.63 -13.49
N ALA A 123 -47.92 4.60 -14.64
CA ALA A 123 -47.37 5.16 -15.88
C ALA A 123 -47.50 6.70 -15.94
N SER A 124 -48.39 7.28 -15.16
CA SER A 124 -48.71 8.71 -15.21
C SER A 124 -48.23 9.52 -14.01
N GLU A 125 -48.17 8.93 -12.83
CA GLU A 125 -47.77 9.61 -11.58
C GLU A 125 -46.84 8.75 -10.73
N VAL A 126 -45.79 9.37 -10.19
CA VAL A 126 -44.85 8.73 -9.21
C VAL A 126 -45.21 9.29 -7.83
N TYR A 127 -45.44 8.39 -6.89
CA TYR A 127 -45.69 8.72 -5.48
C TYR A 127 -44.39 8.50 -4.69
N THR A 128 -43.93 9.56 -4.01
CA THR A 128 -42.73 9.51 -3.17
C THR A 128 -43.04 10.17 -1.83
N ILE A 129 -42.19 9.96 -0.82
CA ILE A 129 -42.35 10.71 0.43
C ILE A 129 -42.12 12.20 0.19
N ASP A 130 -41.21 12.55 -0.68
CA ASP A 130 -40.80 13.93 -0.92
C ASP A 130 -41.87 14.75 -1.61
N ASN A 131 -42.62 14.18 -2.57
CA ASN A 131 -43.70 14.89 -3.26
C ASN A 131 -45.02 14.99 -2.48
N GLY A 132 -45.09 14.37 -1.29
CA GLY A 132 -46.21 14.44 -0.38
C GLY A 132 -47.50 13.78 -0.86
N LYS A 133 -47.46 13.02 -1.96
CA LYS A 133 -48.62 12.29 -2.52
C LYS A 133 -48.83 10.91 -1.87
N ALA A 134 -47.82 10.38 -1.18
CA ALA A 134 -47.89 9.09 -0.55
C ALA A 134 -48.72 9.11 0.74
N ASP A 135 -49.51 8.03 0.97
CA ASP A 135 -50.25 7.84 2.21
C ASP A 135 -49.34 7.40 3.33
N GLN A 136 -49.09 8.30 4.31
CA GLN A 136 -48.17 8.07 5.43
C GLN A 136 -48.54 6.85 6.28
N SER A 137 -49.80 6.46 6.35
CA SER A 137 -50.23 5.29 7.11
C SER A 137 -49.79 3.97 6.47
N LEU A 138 -49.60 3.96 5.14
CA LEU A 138 -49.22 2.78 4.36
C LEU A 138 -47.71 2.66 4.12
N ILE A 139 -46.98 3.77 4.13
CA ILE A 139 -45.54 3.82 3.86
C ILE A 139 -44.77 2.84 4.70
N SER A 140 -45.04 2.79 6.02
CA SER A 140 -44.31 1.87 6.93
C SER A 140 -44.52 0.40 6.57
N ASN A 141 -45.70 0.04 6.10
CA ASN A 141 -46.02 -1.32 5.68
C ASN A 141 -45.33 -1.65 4.35
N GLU A 142 -45.27 -0.72 3.41
CA GLU A 142 -44.63 -0.90 2.13
C GLU A 142 -43.11 -1.11 2.32
N PHE A 143 -42.42 -0.25 3.07
CA PHE A 143 -40.98 -0.40 3.33
C PHE A 143 -40.61 -1.71 4.07
N LYS A 144 -41.48 -2.21 4.96
CA LYS A 144 -41.26 -3.47 5.66
C LYS A 144 -41.42 -4.71 4.79
N ASN A 145 -42.41 -4.68 3.89
CA ASN A 145 -42.85 -5.90 3.20
C ASN A 145 -42.50 -5.93 1.72
N SER A 146 -42.16 -4.80 1.12
CA SER A 146 -41.73 -4.77 -0.28
C SER A 146 -40.34 -5.37 -0.46
N PRO A 147 -40.16 -6.36 -1.34
CA PRO A 147 -38.84 -6.92 -1.65
C PRO A 147 -37.88 -5.92 -2.29
N LEU A 148 -38.40 -4.80 -2.81
CA LEU A 148 -37.58 -3.75 -3.40
C LEU A 148 -36.85 -2.92 -2.34
N TYR A 149 -37.46 -2.72 -1.17
CA TYR A 149 -36.96 -1.78 -0.16
C TYR A 149 -36.48 -2.46 1.11
N SER A 150 -37.18 -3.53 1.55
CA SER A 150 -36.85 -4.24 2.80
C SER A 150 -35.50 -4.90 2.70
N ASN A 151 -34.60 -4.60 3.64
CA ASN A 151 -33.20 -5.04 3.72
C ASN A 151 -32.32 -4.62 2.51
N ASN A 152 -32.83 -3.82 1.59
CA ASN A 152 -32.04 -3.22 0.52
C ASN A 152 -31.80 -1.72 0.78
N LEU A 153 -32.88 -0.98 0.96
CA LEU A 153 -32.83 0.46 1.19
C LEU A 153 -33.16 0.83 2.63
N VAL A 154 -33.97 0.03 3.30
CA VAL A 154 -34.41 0.23 4.69
C VAL A 154 -34.26 -1.08 5.48
N SER A 155 -33.78 -0.99 6.73
CA SER A 155 -33.73 -2.14 7.63
C SER A 155 -35.14 -2.60 8.06
N ALA A 156 -35.27 -3.88 8.40
CA ALA A 156 -36.56 -4.44 8.81
C ALA A 156 -37.20 -3.76 10.04
N ASP A 157 -36.37 -3.16 10.91
CA ASP A 157 -36.81 -2.41 12.10
C ASP A 157 -37.10 -0.93 11.81
N LEU A 158 -36.94 -0.48 10.56
CA LEU A 158 -37.07 0.91 10.11
C LEU A 158 -36.20 1.91 10.87
N LYS A 159 -35.04 1.48 11.36
CA LYS A 159 -34.08 2.36 12.04
C LYS A 159 -32.95 2.84 11.14
N THR A 160 -32.63 2.09 10.11
CA THR A 160 -31.51 2.39 9.21
C THR A 160 -32.01 2.51 7.78
N THR A 161 -31.54 3.52 7.07
CA THR A 161 -31.73 3.66 5.63
C THR A 161 -30.40 3.89 4.92
N ALA A 162 -30.36 3.62 3.62
CA ALA A 162 -29.24 3.92 2.75
C ALA A 162 -29.54 5.17 1.90
N LEU A 163 -28.51 6.01 1.73
CA LEU A 163 -28.47 7.01 0.68
C LEU A 163 -27.45 6.56 -0.36
N LEU A 164 -27.88 6.44 -1.60
CA LEU A 164 -27.05 6.03 -2.73
C LEU A 164 -26.65 7.27 -3.52
N ILE A 165 -25.36 7.44 -3.75
CA ILE A 165 -24.79 8.53 -4.53
C ILE A 165 -24.10 7.90 -5.77
N PRO A 166 -24.80 7.83 -6.92
CA PRO A 166 -24.20 7.34 -8.15
C PRO A 166 -23.10 8.29 -8.63
N LEU A 167 -21.92 7.76 -8.99
CA LEU A 167 -20.80 8.55 -9.48
C LEU A 167 -20.63 8.47 -11.01
N ALA A 168 -21.15 7.41 -11.61
CA ALA A 168 -20.80 7.03 -12.98
C ALA A 168 -21.35 7.93 -14.10
N ASN A 169 -22.45 8.67 -13.84
CA ASN A 169 -23.15 9.40 -14.90
C ASN A 169 -22.81 10.88 -14.99
N ASP A 170 -22.10 11.43 -14.01
CA ASP A 170 -22.13 12.87 -13.75
C ASP A 170 -20.81 13.58 -14.08
N ASP A 171 -19.68 13.02 -13.70
CA ASP A 171 -18.35 13.52 -14.08
C ASP A 171 -17.36 12.35 -14.20
N PRO A 172 -16.98 11.97 -15.44
CA PRO A 172 -16.00 10.90 -15.65
C PRO A 172 -14.68 11.12 -14.92
N ARG A 173 -14.33 12.38 -14.60
CA ARG A 173 -13.10 12.71 -13.87
C ARG A 173 -13.10 12.16 -12.44
N ILE A 174 -14.27 12.07 -11.79
CA ILE A 174 -14.41 11.56 -10.42
C ILE A 174 -13.98 10.09 -10.34
N ILE A 175 -14.25 9.32 -11.39
CA ILE A 175 -13.88 7.90 -11.45
C ILE A 175 -12.42 7.71 -11.86
N ILE A 176 -11.90 8.60 -12.72
CA ILE A 176 -10.58 8.47 -13.34
C ILE A 176 -9.49 9.13 -12.49
N ASP A 177 -9.80 10.23 -11.79
CA ASP A 177 -8.84 11.02 -11.01
C ASP A 177 -9.00 10.74 -9.51
N ASP A 178 -8.06 10.00 -8.96
CA ASP A 178 -8.05 9.64 -7.53
C ASP A 178 -8.01 10.86 -6.61
N GLU A 179 -7.45 12.00 -7.04
CA GLU A 179 -7.42 13.22 -6.22
C GLU A 179 -8.78 13.93 -6.19
N VAL A 180 -9.49 13.92 -7.30
CA VAL A 180 -10.88 14.47 -7.37
C VAL A 180 -11.80 13.64 -6.50
N LEU A 181 -11.71 12.31 -6.60
CA LEU A 181 -12.49 11.39 -5.76
C LEU A 181 -12.17 11.58 -4.27
N ARG A 182 -10.89 11.71 -3.92
CA ARG A 182 -10.45 11.94 -2.54
C ARG A 182 -11.05 13.21 -1.96
N LEU A 183 -11.03 14.31 -2.70
CA LEU A 183 -11.59 15.59 -2.27
C LEU A 183 -13.11 15.51 -2.10
N LEU A 184 -13.80 14.80 -3.00
CA LEU A 184 -15.24 14.57 -2.88
C LEU A 184 -15.58 13.77 -1.62
N ILE A 185 -14.87 12.66 -1.37
CA ILE A 185 -15.06 11.83 -0.17
C ILE A 185 -14.80 12.63 1.10
N GLU A 186 -13.78 13.48 1.11
CA GLU A 186 -13.49 14.36 2.26
C GLU A 186 -14.65 15.36 2.51
N LYS A 187 -15.16 15.99 1.47
CA LYS A 187 -16.35 16.90 1.58
C LYS A 187 -17.58 16.15 2.11
N ILE A 188 -17.85 14.94 1.59
CA ILE A 188 -18.95 14.10 2.08
C ILE A 188 -18.78 13.79 3.57
N ARG A 189 -17.58 13.40 4.01
CA ARG A 189 -17.31 13.12 5.42
C ARG A 189 -17.51 14.35 6.31
N LEU A 190 -17.12 15.52 5.86
CA LEU A 190 -17.35 16.79 6.58
C LEU A 190 -18.85 17.09 6.70
N THR A 191 -19.63 16.91 5.64
CA THR A 191 -21.08 17.03 5.68
C THR A 191 -21.70 16.02 6.64
N MET A 192 -21.28 14.76 6.59
CA MET A 192 -21.74 13.72 7.54
C MET A 192 -21.47 14.09 9.00
N ASP A 193 -20.33 14.72 9.29
CA ASP A 193 -19.95 15.07 10.67
C ASP A 193 -20.93 16.06 11.30
N ALA A 194 -21.59 16.93 10.52
CA ALA A 194 -22.62 17.86 11.00
C ALA A 194 -23.89 17.14 11.49
N TYR A 195 -24.17 15.95 11.00
CA TYR A 195 -25.39 15.17 11.32
C TYR A 195 -25.15 14.02 12.30
N ARG A 196 -23.91 13.83 12.81
CA ARG A 196 -23.58 12.75 13.75
C ARG A 196 -24.27 12.85 15.12
N ASP A 197 -24.74 14.02 15.50
CA ASP A 197 -25.51 14.17 16.73
C ASP A 197 -26.92 13.58 16.60
N GLU A 198 -27.49 13.60 15.40
CA GLU A 198 -28.84 13.13 15.09
C GLU A 198 -28.88 11.66 14.69
N ALA A 199 -27.87 11.18 13.94
CA ALA A 199 -27.79 9.82 13.44
C ALA A 199 -26.38 9.23 13.51
N THR A 200 -26.31 7.92 13.49
CA THR A 200 -25.04 7.20 13.27
C THR A 200 -24.86 7.02 11.76
N LEU A 201 -23.79 7.58 11.23
CA LEU A 201 -23.52 7.64 9.79
C LEU A 201 -22.26 6.86 9.45
N TYR A 202 -22.35 6.03 8.40
CA TYR A 202 -21.21 5.32 7.82
C TYR A 202 -21.20 5.51 6.30
N LEU A 203 -20.01 5.81 5.77
CA LEU A 203 -19.79 5.88 4.33
C LEU A 203 -19.20 4.55 3.86
N GLY A 204 -19.71 4.03 2.76
CA GLY A 204 -19.28 2.81 2.08
C GLY A 204 -19.30 2.99 0.56
N GLY A 205 -19.02 1.89 -0.14
CA GLY A 205 -18.95 1.85 -1.61
C GLY A 205 -17.53 1.59 -2.11
N VAL A 206 -17.44 0.97 -3.29
CA VAL A 206 -16.16 0.59 -3.91
C VAL A 206 -15.23 1.81 -4.09
N PRO A 207 -15.69 2.97 -4.57
CA PRO A 207 -14.84 4.16 -4.72
C PRO A 207 -14.26 4.65 -3.39
N MET A 208 -15.04 4.60 -2.30
CA MET A 208 -14.54 4.97 -0.96
C MET A 208 -13.48 3.99 -0.48
N ILE A 209 -13.70 2.68 -0.67
CA ILE A 209 -12.74 1.64 -0.31
C ILE A 209 -11.43 1.84 -1.06
N ARG A 210 -11.49 2.09 -2.38
CA ARG A 210 -10.32 2.40 -3.21
C ARG A 210 -9.54 3.58 -2.66
N ASN A 211 -10.20 4.67 -2.33
CA ASN A 211 -9.57 5.86 -1.75
C ASN A 211 -8.89 5.55 -0.40
N ASP A 212 -9.60 4.90 0.51
CA ASP A 212 -9.04 4.58 1.84
C ASP A 212 -7.86 3.61 1.75
N VAL A 213 -7.87 2.66 0.82
CA VAL A 213 -6.76 1.75 0.55
C VAL A 213 -5.53 2.52 0.05
N ILE A 214 -5.72 3.48 -0.87
CA ILE A 214 -4.63 4.35 -1.37
C ILE A 214 -4.01 5.14 -0.21
N ASP A 215 -4.82 5.71 0.67
CA ASP A 215 -4.34 6.47 1.82
C ASP A 215 -3.60 5.57 2.83
N PHE A 216 -4.07 4.34 3.05
CA PHE A 216 -3.35 3.36 3.88
C PHE A 216 -2.00 3.00 3.26
N ILE A 217 -1.94 2.72 1.95
CA ILE A 217 -0.68 2.41 1.26
C ILE A 217 0.30 3.58 1.40
N LYS A 218 -0.13 4.83 1.18
CA LYS A 218 0.70 6.03 1.35
C LYS A 218 1.24 6.13 2.78
N SER A 219 0.39 5.94 3.77
CA SER A 219 0.76 5.95 5.19
C SER A 219 1.76 4.83 5.51
N ASP A 220 1.50 3.62 5.05
CA ASP A 220 2.35 2.45 5.28
C ASP A 220 3.72 2.61 4.64
N LEU A 221 3.79 3.11 3.41
CA LEU A 221 5.06 3.43 2.74
C LEU A 221 5.94 4.34 3.58
N VAL A 222 5.36 5.40 4.17
CA VAL A 222 6.10 6.34 5.02
C VAL A 222 6.47 5.71 6.35
N VAL A 223 5.51 5.15 7.07
CA VAL A 223 5.70 4.60 8.43
C VAL A 223 6.68 3.43 8.41
N PHE A 224 6.49 2.45 7.52
CA PHE A 224 7.40 1.31 7.43
C PHE A 224 8.80 1.71 6.97
N SER A 225 8.91 2.62 6.01
CA SER A 225 10.21 3.10 5.54
C SER A 225 10.99 3.81 6.65
N LEU A 226 10.33 4.68 7.41
CA LEU A 226 10.94 5.36 8.55
C LEU A 226 11.32 4.37 9.66
N ALA A 227 10.46 3.39 9.95
CA ALA A 227 10.75 2.36 10.95
C ALA A 227 11.95 1.49 10.54
N VAL A 228 12.06 1.13 9.26
CA VAL A 228 13.20 0.38 8.71
C VAL A 228 14.48 1.24 8.82
N ILE A 229 14.46 2.50 8.37
CA ILE A 229 15.62 3.40 8.44
C ILE A 229 16.07 3.59 9.90
N LEU A 230 15.14 3.79 10.82
CA LEU A 230 15.44 3.93 12.25
C LEU A 230 16.09 2.66 12.81
N THR A 231 15.50 1.50 12.55
CA THR A 231 16.03 0.20 13.00
C THR A 231 17.40 -0.07 12.42
N MET A 232 17.60 0.19 11.12
CA MET A 232 18.89 0.10 10.45
C MET A 232 19.93 1.03 11.11
N THR A 233 19.55 2.27 11.41
CA THR A 233 20.42 3.26 12.04
C THR A 233 20.87 2.78 13.43
N ILE A 234 19.94 2.31 14.25
CA ILE A 234 20.21 1.78 15.59
C ILE A 234 21.16 0.57 15.47
N MET A 235 20.82 -0.40 14.62
CA MET A 235 21.63 -1.62 14.44
C MET A 235 23.05 -1.30 13.98
N LEU A 236 23.21 -0.44 12.96
CA LEU A 236 24.52 -0.05 12.46
C LEU A 236 25.31 0.76 13.50
N THR A 237 24.66 1.60 14.30
CA THR A 237 25.31 2.37 15.37
C THR A 237 25.85 1.43 16.45
N ILE A 238 25.09 0.43 16.86
CA ILE A 238 25.54 -0.60 17.82
C ILE A 238 26.72 -1.41 17.25
N LEU A 239 26.64 -1.77 15.96
CA LEU A 239 27.65 -2.61 15.31
C LEU A 239 28.96 -1.86 15.05
N PHE A 240 28.89 -0.66 14.47
CA PHE A 240 30.07 0.04 13.97
C PHE A 240 30.59 1.14 14.88
N ARG A 241 29.75 1.73 15.73
CA ARG A 241 30.09 2.78 16.71
C ARG A 241 30.77 4.03 16.12
N LYS A 242 30.81 4.20 14.81
CA LYS A 242 31.38 5.35 14.09
C LYS A 242 30.35 5.83 13.07
N ILE A 243 29.98 7.10 13.15
CA ILE A 243 28.95 7.72 12.32
C ILE A 243 29.14 7.52 10.81
N ARG A 244 30.38 7.54 10.34
CA ARG A 244 30.71 7.32 8.95
C ARG A 244 30.19 5.96 8.42
N TRP A 245 30.33 4.89 9.23
CA TRP A 245 29.93 3.53 8.86
C TRP A 245 28.41 3.29 9.04
N VAL A 246 27.71 4.27 9.58
CA VAL A 246 26.26 4.30 9.69
C VAL A 246 25.68 5.10 8.52
N LEU A 247 26.19 6.30 8.28
CA LEU A 247 25.64 7.21 7.27
C LEU A 247 25.82 6.68 5.84
N ILE A 248 27.01 6.15 5.48
CA ILE A 248 27.26 5.70 4.10
C ILE A 248 26.27 4.61 3.67
N PRO A 249 26.08 3.49 4.43
CA PRO A 249 25.11 2.48 4.05
C PRO A 249 23.67 3.02 3.95
N ILE A 250 23.24 3.82 4.93
CA ILE A 250 21.89 4.39 4.95
C ILE A 250 21.67 5.30 3.72
N THR A 251 22.58 6.22 3.46
CA THR A 251 22.48 7.15 2.32
C THR A 251 22.37 6.40 1.00
N ILE A 252 23.22 5.39 0.78
CA ILE A 252 23.18 4.62 -0.47
C ILE A 252 21.90 3.78 -0.55
N SER A 253 21.40 3.23 0.56
CA SER A 253 20.14 2.47 0.58
C SER A 253 18.95 3.37 0.25
N VAL A 254 18.88 4.56 0.84
CA VAL A 254 17.83 5.54 0.55
C VAL A 254 17.89 5.99 -0.92
N ILE A 255 19.08 6.32 -1.42
CA ILE A 255 19.27 6.68 -2.84
C ILE A 255 18.82 5.54 -3.75
N GLY A 256 19.17 4.30 -3.42
CA GLY A 256 18.75 3.13 -4.21
C GLY A 256 17.23 2.94 -4.26
N ALA A 257 16.57 3.10 -3.11
CA ALA A 257 15.12 2.99 -3.03
C ALA A 257 14.42 4.15 -3.78
N LEU A 258 14.86 5.40 -3.60
CA LEU A 258 14.33 6.56 -4.32
C LEU A 258 14.55 6.46 -5.83
N PHE A 259 15.73 6.01 -6.25
CA PHE A 259 16.03 5.79 -7.66
C PHE A 259 15.08 4.77 -8.28
N MET A 260 14.84 3.65 -7.59
CA MET A 260 13.92 2.63 -8.09
C MET A 260 12.48 3.13 -8.15
N THR A 261 12.03 3.89 -7.15
CA THR A 261 10.70 4.53 -7.18
C THR A 261 10.54 5.44 -8.38
N GLY A 262 11.54 6.30 -8.66
CA GLY A 262 11.52 7.16 -9.84
C GLY A 262 11.60 6.37 -11.16
N LEU A 263 12.31 5.25 -11.20
CA LEU A 263 12.35 4.37 -12.36
C LEU A 263 10.99 3.74 -12.66
N ILE A 264 10.32 3.20 -11.63
CA ILE A 264 8.97 2.64 -11.74
C ILE A 264 8.00 3.71 -12.26
N SER A 265 8.06 4.90 -11.66
CA SER A 265 7.22 6.05 -12.08
C SER A 265 7.48 6.48 -13.52
N SER A 266 8.73 6.45 -13.99
CA SER A 266 9.09 6.83 -15.36
C SER A 266 8.57 5.87 -16.43
N ILE A 267 8.35 4.62 -16.06
CA ILE A 267 7.78 3.58 -16.94
C ILE A 267 6.24 3.60 -16.88
N GLY A 268 5.65 4.37 -15.96
CA GLY A 268 4.20 4.39 -15.73
C GLY A 268 3.68 3.13 -15.04
N TRP A 269 4.54 2.39 -14.34
CA TRP A 269 4.17 1.16 -13.66
C TRP A 269 3.48 1.47 -12.35
N LYS A 270 2.24 1.08 -12.22
CA LYS A 270 1.43 1.31 -11.02
C LYS A 270 1.82 0.36 -9.89
N VAL A 271 1.84 0.88 -8.67
CA VAL A 271 2.15 0.10 -7.47
C VAL A 271 0.84 -0.31 -6.79
N THR A 272 0.62 -1.62 -6.68
CA THR A 272 -0.56 -2.21 -6.04
C THR A 272 -0.37 -2.34 -4.52
N VAL A 273 -1.43 -2.74 -3.81
CA VAL A 273 -1.40 -3.04 -2.37
C VAL A 273 -0.28 -4.05 -2.02
N ILE A 274 -0.15 -5.12 -2.82
CA ILE A 274 0.86 -6.18 -2.60
C ILE A 274 2.27 -5.65 -2.86
N SER A 275 2.44 -4.90 -3.94
CA SER A 275 3.75 -4.39 -4.34
C SER A 275 4.20 -3.16 -3.53
N SER A 276 3.35 -2.54 -2.73
CA SER A 276 3.67 -1.33 -1.95
C SER A 276 4.87 -1.50 -1.00
N ASN A 277 5.10 -2.71 -0.51
CA ASN A 277 6.23 -3.01 0.38
C ASN A 277 7.60 -3.02 -0.32
N PHE A 278 7.66 -2.85 -1.65
CA PHE A 278 8.92 -2.90 -2.41
C PHE A 278 9.96 -1.92 -1.90
N PHE A 279 9.55 -0.72 -1.49
CA PHE A 279 10.45 0.34 -1.03
C PHE A 279 11.23 -0.10 0.23
N SER A 280 10.51 -0.59 1.24
CA SER A 280 11.10 -1.08 2.49
C SER A 280 12.01 -2.30 2.26
N LEU A 281 11.63 -3.21 1.38
CA LEU A 281 12.43 -4.36 1.01
C LEU A 281 13.72 -3.95 0.30
N LEU A 282 13.65 -2.99 -0.62
CA LEU A 282 14.84 -2.48 -1.32
C LEU A 282 15.81 -1.79 -0.37
N LEU A 283 15.33 -1.03 0.62
CA LEU A 283 16.18 -0.46 1.66
C LEU A 283 17.02 -1.55 2.35
N VAL A 284 16.38 -2.63 2.77
CA VAL A 284 17.04 -3.75 3.47
C VAL A 284 18.00 -4.51 2.55
N MET A 285 17.58 -4.80 1.30
CA MET A 285 18.41 -5.52 0.33
C MET A 285 19.66 -4.72 -0.06
N THR A 286 19.50 -3.41 -0.32
CA THR A 286 20.63 -2.51 -0.61
C THR A 286 21.59 -2.46 0.57
N LEU A 287 21.05 -2.31 1.80
CA LEU A 287 21.86 -2.30 3.01
C LEU A 287 22.68 -3.57 3.16
N SER A 288 22.08 -4.74 2.90
CA SER A 288 22.76 -6.03 3.01
C SER A 288 24.03 -6.07 2.14
N VAL A 289 23.93 -5.65 0.88
CA VAL A 289 25.08 -5.59 -0.03
C VAL A 289 26.15 -4.63 0.48
N ILE A 290 25.74 -3.43 0.94
CA ILE A 290 26.70 -2.41 1.39
C ILE A 290 27.38 -2.81 2.68
N ILE A 291 26.71 -3.45 3.61
CA ILE A 291 27.33 -3.95 4.85
C ILE A 291 28.47 -4.91 4.52
N HIS A 292 28.29 -5.85 3.57
CA HIS A 292 29.33 -6.76 3.15
C HIS A 292 30.54 -6.00 2.59
N LEU A 293 30.32 -4.98 1.75
CA LEU A 293 31.39 -4.13 1.22
C LEU A 293 32.12 -3.36 2.33
N VAL A 294 31.38 -2.76 3.27
CA VAL A 294 31.95 -2.00 4.39
C VAL A 294 32.77 -2.90 5.31
N VAL A 295 32.25 -4.06 5.68
CA VAL A 295 32.95 -4.99 6.57
C VAL A 295 34.25 -5.47 5.90
N ARG A 296 34.19 -5.86 4.63
CA ARG A 296 35.37 -6.32 3.91
C ARG A 296 36.40 -5.23 3.70
N TYR A 297 35.98 -4.02 3.37
CA TYR A 297 36.86 -2.87 3.28
C TYR A 297 37.58 -2.59 4.60
N ARG A 298 36.87 -2.64 5.73
CA ARG A 298 37.49 -2.44 7.06
C ARG A 298 38.50 -3.52 7.39
N GLU A 299 38.21 -4.76 7.05
CA GLU A 299 39.11 -5.89 7.25
C GLU A 299 40.41 -5.68 6.47
N ILE A 300 40.34 -5.45 5.16
CA ILE A 300 41.53 -5.21 4.30
C ILE A 300 42.30 -3.97 4.76
N SER A 301 41.56 -2.86 5.08
CA SER A 301 42.21 -1.64 5.56
C SER A 301 42.95 -1.79 6.87
N ASN A 302 42.53 -2.69 7.76
CA ASN A 302 43.20 -2.96 9.02
C ASN A 302 44.41 -3.92 8.83
N GLN A 303 44.34 -4.81 7.85
CA GLN A 303 45.44 -5.74 7.53
C GLN A 303 46.61 -5.03 6.84
N ASN A 304 46.32 -4.04 5.97
CA ASN A 304 47.28 -3.35 5.12
C ASN A 304 47.26 -1.84 5.37
N LEU A 305 47.90 -1.40 6.45
CA LEU A 305 47.86 0.00 6.90
C LEU A 305 48.47 0.98 5.90
N ASP A 306 49.59 0.61 5.27
CA ASP A 306 50.38 1.42 4.35
C ASP A 306 49.84 1.44 2.92
N GLN A 307 48.82 0.62 2.63
CA GLN A 307 48.24 0.51 1.31
C GLN A 307 47.37 1.76 0.97
N ASN A 308 47.45 2.22 -0.28
CA ASN A 308 46.62 3.31 -0.78
C ASN A 308 45.13 2.98 -0.71
N ASN A 309 44.29 4.02 -0.45
CA ASN A 309 42.84 3.86 -0.36
C ASN A 309 42.23 3.27 -1.63
N SER A 310 42.68 3.71 -2.81
CA SER A 310 42.22 3.18 -4.11
C SER A 310 42.48 1.69 -4.29
N GLU A 311 43.62 1.21 -3.83
CA GLU A 311 43.95 -0.19 -3.93
C GLU A 311 43.15 -1.05 -2.91
N THR A 312 42.96 -0.53 -1.69
CA THR A 312 42.09 -1.17 -0.68
C THR A 312 40.64 -1.32 -1.21
N ILE A 313 40.11 -0.29 -1.88
CA ILE A 313 38.80 -0.33 -2.51
C ILE A 313 38.78 -1.38 -3.62
N ARG A 314 39.78 -1.38 -4.51
CA ARG A 314 39.88 -2.32 -5.63
C ARG A 314 39.89 -3.79 -5.15
N GLN A 315 40.66 -4.06 -4.13
CA GLN A 315 40.68 -5.39 -3.53
C GLN A 315 39.35 -5.80 -2.90
N THR A 316 38.70 -4.85 -2.22
CA THR A 316 37.36 -5.06 -1.66
C THR A 316 36.36 -5.42 -2.76
N LEU A 317 36.31 -4.63 -3.83
CA LEU A 317 35.40 -4.86 -4.94
C LEU A 317 35.64 -6.22 -5.62
N ASN A 318 36.92 -6.55 -5.93
CA ASN A 318 37.27 -7.81 -6.57
C ASN A 318 36.89 -9.03 -5.75
N GLN A 319 36.96 -8.94 -4.41
CA GLN A 319 36.64 -10.04 -3.52
C GLN A 319 35.15 -10.18 -3.27
N MET A 320 34.40 -9.07 -3.29
CA MET A 320 32.99 -9.06 -2.93
C MET A 320 32.02 -9.15 -4.12
N ILE A 321 32.47 -8.84 -5.35
CA ILE A 321 31.59 -8.85 -6.51
C ILE A 321 30.96 -10.22 -6.76
N ARG A 322 31.73 -11.30 -6.68
CA ARG A 322 31.23 -12.66 -6.92
C ARG A 322 30.27 -13.12 -5.83
N PRO A 323 30.61 -13.07 -4.53
CA PRO A 323 29.66 -13.47 -3.47
C PRO A 323 28.36 -12.67 -3.51
N CYS A 324 28.45 -11.35 -3.65
CA CYS A 324 27.24 -10.51 -3.73
C CYS A 324 26.43 -10.79 -5.00
N LEU A 325 27.09 -11.06 -6.13
CA LEU A 325 26.39 -11.42 -7.38
C LEU A 325 25.61 -12.73 -7.23
N TYR A 326 26.19 -13.74 -6.60
CA TYR A 326 25.45 -15.00 -6.34
C TYR A 326 24.23 -14.78 -5.46
N THR A 327 24.36 -13.99 -4.40
CA THR A 327 23.20 -13.63 -3.55
C THR A 327 22.13 -12.90 -4.36
N VAL A 328 22.52 -11.95 -5.18
CA VAL A 328 21.59 -11.20 -6.04
C VAL A 328 20.89 -12.11 -7.05
N ILE A 329 21.61 -13.00 -7.72
CA ILE A 329 21.02 -13.95 -8.69
C ILE A 329 20.00 -14.88 -8.00
N THR A 330 20.33 -15.42 -6.82
CA THR A 330 19.39 -16.27 -6.07
C THR A 330 18.17 -15.51 -5.61
N THR A 331 18.32 -14.25 -5.21
CA THR A 331 17.21 -13.38 -4.83
C THR A 331 16.34 -13.02 -6.04
N ILE A 332 16.95 -12.69 -7.18
CA ILE A 332 16.23 -12.46 -8.43
C ILE A 332 15.44 -13.71 -8.83
N ALA A 333 16.05 -14.91 -8.77
CA ALA A 333 15.36 -16.16 -9.08
C ALA A 333 14.14 -16.38 -8.15
N ALA A 334 14.27 -16.05 -6.86
CA ALA A 334 13.16 -16.14 -5.92
C ALA A 334 12.01 -15.17 -6.26
N PHE A 335 12.30 -13.90 -6.55
CA PHE A 335 11.26 -12.95 -6.95
C PHE A 335 10.71 -13.24 -8.35
N ALA A 336 11.55 -13.64 -9.30
CA ALA A 336 11.12 -14.02 -10.63
C ALA A 336 10.19 -15.25 -10.61
N SER A 337 10.32 -16.15 -9.63
CA SER A 337 9.39 -17.28 -9.51
C SER A 337 7.94 -16.85 -9.23
N LEU A 338 7.72 -15.65 -8.71
CA LEU A 338 6.39 -15.08 -8.50
C LEU A 338 5.67 -14.79 -9.82
N THR A 339 6.40 -14.65 -10.93
CA THR A 339 5.79 -14.48 -12.25
C THR A 339 5.04 -15.74 -12.75
N ALA A 340 5.24 -16.88 -12.08
CA ALA A 340 4.45 -18.08 -12.33
C ALA A 340 3.09 -18.07 -11.60
N SER A 341 2.81 -17.04 -10.79
CA SER A 341 1.50 -16.82 -10.19
C SER A 341 0.50 -16.36 -11.25
N HIS A 342 -0.77 -16.74 -11.11
CA HIS A 342 -1.83 -16.19 -11.97
C HIS A 342 -2.47 -14.92 -11.39
N VAL A 343 -1.88 -14.33 -10.36
CA VAL A 343 -2.37 -13.11 -9.69
C VAL A 343 -1.52 -11.94 -10.14
N GLN A 344 -2.08 -11.02 -10.92
CA GLN A 344 -1.35 -9.91 -11.55
C GLN A 344 -0.50 -9.08 -10.56
N PRO A 345 -1.00 -8.64 -9.38
CA PRO A 345 -0.17 -7.90 -8.44
C PRO A 345 1.04 -8.66 -7.90
N VAL A 346 0.97 -10.00 -7.84
CA VAL A 346 2.09 -10.85 -7.41
C VAL A 346 3.14 -10.95 -8.52
N ILE A 347 2.71 -11.04 -9.78
CA ILE A 347 3.59 -11.00 -10.96
C ILE A 347 4.34 -9.68 -11.01
N ASP A 348 3.62 -8.56 -10.90
CA ASP A 348 4.18 -7.21 -10.92
C ASP A 348 5.18 -7.01 -9.78
N PHE A 349 4.83 -7.44 -8.57
CA PHE A 349 5.75 -7.39 -7.44
C PHE A 349 7.03 -8.19 -7.68
N GLY A 350 6.91 -9.40 -8.25
CA GLY A 350 8.05 -10.25 -8.61
C GLY A 350 8.99 -9.58 -9.62
N LEU A 351 8.44 -8.97 -10.65
CA LEU A 351 9.21 -8.24 -11.66
C LEU A 351 9.84 -6.96 -11.07
N MET A 352 9.06 -6.13 -10.34
CA MET A 352 9.55 -4.93 -9.69
C MET A 352 10.73 -5.23 -8.76
N MET A 353 10.61 -6.28 -7.94
CA MET A 353 11.66 -6.68 -7.01
C MET A 353 12.88 -7.26 -7.73
N SER A 354 12.72 -8.02 -8.80
CA SER A 354 13.82 -8.56 -9.60
C SER A 354 14.66 -7.44 -10.21
N ILE A 355 14.00 -6.44 -10.80
CA ILE A 355 14.66 -5.23 -11.31
C ILE A 355 15.28 -4.43 -10.17
N GLY A 356 14.53 -4.23 -9.08
CA GLY A 356 14.96 -3.46 -7.91
C GLY A 356 16.21 -4.02 -7.25
N VAL A 357 16.32 -5.33 -7.07
CA VAL A 357 17.51 -5.99 -6.52
C VAL A 357 18.72 -5.84 -7.45
N THR A 358 18.50 -5.90 -8.77
CA THR A 358 19.55 -5.63 -9.77
C THR A 358 20.08 -4.21 -9.66
N VAL A 359 19.17 -3.23 -9.61
CA VAL A 359 19.49 -1.80 -9.43
C VAL A 359 20.20 -1.58 -8.10
N ALA A 360 19.69 -2.15 -7.00
CA ALA A 360 20.29 -2.06 -5.67
C ALA A 360 21.74 -2.58 -5.67
N PHE A 361 22.02 -3.70 -6.33
CA PHE A 361 23.36 -4.23 -6.47
C PHE A 361 24.30 -3.25 -7.20
N VAL A 362 23.88 -2.77 -8.36
CA VAL A 362 24.71 -1.86 -9.17
C VAL A 362 24.97 -0.54 -8.42
N LEU A 363 23.91 0.08 -7.85
CA LEU A 363 24.04 1.32 -7.10
C LEU A 363 24.86 1.17 -5.82
N SER A 364 24.78 0.00 -5.15
CA SER A 364 25.59 -0.28 -3.98
C SER A 364 27.09 -0.29 -4.30
N PHE A 365 27.50 -0.92 -5.38
CA PHE A 365 28.91 -0.97 -5.80
C PHE A 365 29.40 0.41 -6.29
N ILE A 366 28.62 1.10 -7.08
CA ILE A 366 28.94 2.44 -7.58
C ILE A 366 29.00 3.44 -6.42
N GLY A 367 27.95 3.52 -5.62
CA GLY A 367 27.83 4.44 -4.49
C GLY A 367 28.90 4.20 -3.44
N PHE A 368 29.13 2.95 -3.04
CA PHE A 368 30.21 2.59 -2.14
C PHE A 368 31.57 3.08 -2.66
N THR A 369 31.87 2.83 -3.93
CA THR A 369 33.16 3.23 -4.54
C THR A 369 33.33 4.73 -4.54
N ILE A 370 32.29 5.48 -4.94
CA ILE A 370 32.31 6.97 -4.97
C ILE A 370 32.54 7.52 -3.57
N PHE A 371 31.70 7.11 -2.59
CA PHE A 371 31.81 7.65 -1.24
C PHE A 371 33.15 7.29 -0.58
N MET A 372 33.66 6.09 -0.81
CA MET A 372 34.94 5.66 -0.22
C MET A 372 36.16 6.32 -0.87
N MET A 373 36.08 6.70 -2.17
CA MET A 373 37.15 7.45 -2.85
C MET A 373 37.21 8.91 -2.40
N LEU A 374 36.06 9.54 -2.14
CA LEU A 374 35.97 10.94 -1.71
C LEU A 374 36.38 11.12 -0.24
N LEU A 375 36.23 10.09 0.57
CA LEU A 375 36.54 10.15 1.98
C LEU A 375 37.96 9.65 2.26
N LYS A 376 38.68 10.33 3.16
CA LYS A 376 40.03 9.92 3.57
C LYS A 376 40.01 8.50 4.18
N LYS A 377 41.04 7.70 3.88
CA LYS A 377 41.23 6.37 4.50
C LYS A 377 41.13 6.53 6.03
N PRO A 378 40.29 5.73 6.72
CA PRO A 378 40.21 5.80 8.16
C PRO A 378 41.54 5.38 8.78
N LYS A 379 42.03 6.16 9.77
CA LYS A 379 43.15 5.73 10.59
C LYS A 379 42.75 4.40 11.27
N SER A 380 43.71 3.46 11.36
CA SER A 380 43.52 2.15 12.00
C SER A 380 42.70 2.31 13.27
N SER A 381 41.54 1.68 13.32
CA SER A 381 40.83 1.54 14.56
C SER A 381 41.39 0.25 15.17
N GLN A 382 42.12 0.40 16.30
CA GLN A 382 42.38 -0.75 17.16
C GLN A 382 41.13 -1.61 17.21
N GLU A 383 41.31 -2.91 17.05
CA GLU A 383 40.21 -3.89 17.11
C GLU A 383 39.27 -3.50 18.26
N SER A 384 38.03 -3.14 17.90
CA SER A 384 36.98 -3.09 18.90
C SER A 384 37.08 -4.42 19.65
N LYS A 385 37.32 -4.36 20.95
CA LYS A 385 37.34 -5.51 21.84
C LYS A 385 36.24 -6.45 21.38
N LYS A 386 36.63 -7.62 20.79
CA LYS A 386 35.67 -8.60 20.22
C LYS A 386 34.54 -8.69 21.19
N SER A 387 33.32 -8.34 20.75
CA SER A 387 32.18 -8.26 21.65
C SER A 387 32.14 -9.54 22.48
N PHE A 388 32.25 -9.45 23.79
CA PHE A 388 32.20 -10.58 24.70
C PHE A 388 30.99 -11.47 24.41
N ALA A 389 29.88 -10.86 23.99
CA ALA A 389 28.66 -11.54 23.58
C ALA A 389 28.87 -12.42 22.34
N LEU A 390 29.53 -11.93 21.27
CA LEU A 390 29.80 -12.71 20.07
C LEU A 390 30.76 -13.89 20.34
N LYS A 391 31.78 -13.67 21.18
CA LYS A 391 32.68 -14.73 21.59
C LYS A 391 31.96 -15.80 22.42
N LYS A 392 31.06 -15.38 23.34
CA LYS A 392 30.23 -16.29 24.13
C LYS A 392 29.26 -17.09 23.24
N LEU A 393 28.61 -16.45 22.25
CA LEU A 393 27.75 -17.12 21.28
C LEU A 393 28.52 -18.15 20.44
N ALA A 394 29.70 -17.78 19.93
CA ALA A 394 30.56 -18.72 19.18
C ALA A 394 30.98 -19.92 20.02
N LEU A 395 31.41 -19.72 21.28
CA LEU A 395 31.76 -20.79 22.21
C LEU A 395 30.53 -21.64 22.59
N MET A 396 29.34 -21.07 22.68
CA MET A 396 28.09 -21.82 22.90
C MET A 396 27.76 -22.69 21.70
N ALA A 397 27.90 -22.15 20.47
CA ALA A 397 27.63 -22.88 19.24
C ALA A 397 28.61 -24.09 19.11
N ASP A 398 29.87 -23.87 19.43
CA ASP A 398 30.91 -24.93 19.39
C ASP A 398 30.64 -26.00 20.45
N LYS A 399 30.43 -25.60 21.72
CA LYS A 399 30.28 -26.53 22.85
C LYS A 399 28.90 -27.23 22.91
N LYS A 400 27.83 -26.56 22.48
CA LYS A 400 26.45 -27.04 22.60
C LYS A 400 25.74 -27.22 21.24
N GLY A 401 26.50 -27.41 20.14
CA GLY A 401 25.94 -27.50 18.80
C GLY A 401 24.84 -28.57 18.67
N LYS A 402 25.04 -29.76 19.23
CA LYS A 402 24.04 -30.84 19.23
C LYS A 402 22.73 -30.43 19.94
N SER A 403 22.84 -29.76 21.12
CA SER A 403 21.67 -29.31 21.86
C SER A 403 20.93 -28.21 21.13
N ILE A 404 21.66 -27.32 20.42
CA ILE A 404 21.02 -26.23 19.60
C ILE A 404 20.28 -26.86 18.42
N ILE A 405 20.89 -27.81 17.71
CA ILE A 405 20.23 -28.51 16.60
C ILE A 405 18.96 -29.22 17.10
N LEU A 406 19.08 -29.97 18.23
CA LEU A 406 17.91 -30.64 18.81
C LEU A 406 16.80 -29.68 19.17
N SER A 407 17.13 -28.54 19.81
CA SER A 407 16.13 -27.50 20.13
C SER A 407 15.47 -26.91 18.89
N CYS A 408 16.27 -26.61 17.84
CA CYS A 408 15.71 -26.12 16.57
C CYS A 408 14.80 -27.14 15.90
N THR A 409 15.18 -28.42 15.92
CA THR A 409 14.35 -29.52 15.38
C THR A 409 13.04 -29.66 16.15
N VAL A 410 13.06 -29.58 17.47
CA VAL A 410 11.84 -29.63 18.30
C VAL A 410 10.95 -28.44 18.01
N VAL A 411 11.49 -27.23 17.93
CA VAL A 411 10.72 -26.04 17.56
C VAL A 411 10.12 -26.18 16.16
N ALA A 412 10.88 -26.68 15.18
CA ALA A 412 10.37 -26.92 13.83
C ALA A 412 9.20 -27.92 13.81
N LEU A 413 9.31 -29.03 14.56
CA LEU A 413 8.24 -30.02 14.68
C LEU A 413 6.97 -29.43 15.32
N ILE A 414 7.11 -28.65 16.39
CA ILE A 414 5.99 -27.94 17.03
C ILE A 414 5.34 -26.95 16.06
N SER A 415 6.16 -26.21 15.32
CA SER A 415 5.69 -25.24 14.31
C SER A 415 4.93 -25.94 13.16
N THR A 416 5.37 -27.13 12.75
CA THR A 416 4.67 -27.95 11.74
C THR A 416 3.27 -28.34 12.22
N PHE A 417 3.09 -28.62 13.51
CA PHE A 417 1.77 -28.86 14.07
C PHE A 417 0.86 -27.63 14.00
N GLY A 418 1.44 -26.42 14.10
CA GLY A 418 0.72 -25.15 13.92
C GLY A 418 0.18 -24.95 12.49
N LEU A 419 0.86 -25.50 11.46
CA LEU A 419 0.42 -25.40 10.05
C LEU A 419 -0.97 -26.03 9.83
N SER A 420 -1.32 -27.07 10.58
CA SER A 420 -2.65 -27.72 10.49
C SER A 420 -3.81 -26.84 10.99
N LYS A 421 -3.49 -25.75 11.70
CA LYS A 421 -4.46 -24.77 12.22
C LYS A 421 -4.51 -23.48 11.40
N LEU A 422 -3.73 -23.38 10.34
CA LEU A 422 -3.77 -22.24 9.44
C LEU A 422 -5.10 -22.25 8.66
N SER A 423 -5.87 -21.20 8.81
CA SER A 423 -7.02 -20.90 7.97
C SER A 423 -6.69 -19.72 7.05
N VAL A 424 -7.11 -19.82 5.81
CA VAL A 424 -6.99 -18.71 4.87
C VAL A 424 -8.15 -17.76 5.13
N GLU A 425 -7.84 -16.56 5.60
CA GLU A 425 -8.79 -15.46 5.73
C GLU A 425 -8.88 -14.74 4.38
N ASN A 426 -10.01 -14.84 3.73
CA ASN A 426 -10.26 -14.22 2.42
C ASN A 426 -11.32 -13.10 2.50
N SER A 427 -11.70 -12.69 3.72
CA SER A 427 -12.68 -11.64 3.91
C SER A 427 -12.01 -10.26 3.80
N PHE A 428 -12.26 -9.58 2.71
CA PHE A 428 -11.74 -8.23 2.44
C PHE A 428 -12.17 -7.22 3.52
N ILE A 429 -13.35 -7.41 4.11
CA ILE A 429 -13.92 -6.56 5.17
C ILE A 429 -13.05 -6.58 6.43
N ASN A 430 -12.33 -7.68 6.71
CA ASN A 430 -11.51 -7.79 7.91
C ASN A 430 -10.19 -7.00 7.84
N TYR A 431 -9.79 -6.52 6.66
CA TYR A 431 -8.61 -5.65 6.51
C TYR A 431 -8.85 -4.23 7.03
N PHE A 432 -10.10 -3.82 7.22
CA PHE A 432 -10.43 -2.47 7.64
C PHE A 432 -10.78 -2.39 9.13
N LYS A 433 -10.47 -1.26 9.75
CA LYS A 433 -10.81 -1.00 11.15
C LYS A 433 -12.33 -0.90 11.31
N LYS A 434 -12.84 -1.48 12.41
CA LYS A 434 -14.30 -1.54 12.72
C LYS A 434 -14.99 -0.18 12.79
N ASP A 435 -14.24 0.87 13.12
CA ASP A 435 -14.70 2.25 13.29
C ASP A 435 -14.74 3.05 11.99
N LYS A 436 -14.15 2.55 10.91
CA LYS A 436 -14.11 3.25 9.60
C LYS A 436 -15.04 2.66 8.55
N ILE A 437 -15.32 1.36 8.62
CA ILE A 437 -16.34 0.72 7.80
C ILE A 437 -17.50 0.40 8.72
N GLY A 438 -18.69 0.86 8.36
CA GLY A 438 -19.91 0.44 9.03
C GLY A 438 -20.05 -1.06 8.98
N ARG A 439 -19.45 -1.77 9.95
CA ARG A 439 -19.86 -3.12 10.29
C ARG A 439 -21.21 -3.05 11.01
N ALA A 440 -22.14 -2.35 10.41
CA ALA A 440 -23.54 -2.50 10.74
C ALA A 440 -24.01 -3.69 9.90
N HIS A 441 -24.15 -4.83 10.56
CA HIS A 441 -24.84 -6.01 10.07
C HIS A 441 -24.10 -6.89 9.04
N VAL A 442 -23.25 -7.77 9.55
CA VAL A 442 -23.24 -9.16 9.14
C VAL A 442 -23.58 -10.00 10.37
#